data_b43be986fdb049dbc393041c9a39e1e0
#
_entry.id   b43be986fdb049dbc393041c9a39e1e0
#
_cell.length_a   1.000
_cell.length_b   1.000
_cell.length_c   1.000
_cell.angle_alpha   90.00
_cell.angle_beta   90.00
_cell.angle_gamma   90.00
#
_symmetry.space_group_name_H-M   'P 1'
#
loop_
_entity.id
_entity.type
_entity.pdbx_description
1 polymer ?
#
loop_
_entity_poly.entity_id
_entity_poly.type
_entity_poly.pdbx_seq_one_letter_code
_entity_poly.pdbx_strand_id
1 'polypeptide(L)'
;MTTKTAFISGPLAPPSGYFETHYVPHLLSAIDRGHRFVVGPAPGIDMTALDFLISQGVPTASIAVYVAEFQHAERRAAESLGCKVCVEGATTGERDAAMTRDSDYDILRYMTPLEARDFYGDAYRPRISNTEKNERRRKELPLHSNPAFEAADRASDWGERMTRQIMGGFFRDINA
;
A
#
# COMPACT_ATOMS: atom_id res chain seq x y z
N MET A 1 -1.53 24.80 -17.43
CA MET A 1 -1.46 23.37 -17.05
C MET A 1 -2.28 23.19 -15.79
N THR A 2 -3.21 22.25 -15.75
CA THR A 2 -3.99 21.95 -14.55
C THR A 2 -3.13 21.21 -13.55
N THR A 3 -3.01 21.72 -12.32
CA THR A 3 -2.31 21.07 -11.22
C THR A 3 -3.06 19.77 -10.86
N LYS A 4 -2.40 18.62 -10.98
CA LYS A 4 -2.96 17.32 -10.59
C LYS A 4 -2.73 17.02 -9.11
N THR A 5 -3.56 16.14 -8.56
CA THR A 5 -3.43 15.63 -7.20
C THR A 5 -3.07 14.15 -7.23
N ALA A 6 -1.98 13.78 -6.57
CA ALA A 6 -1.52 12.39 -6.42
C ALA A 6 -2.00 11.81 -5.08
N PHE A 7 -2.59 10.63 -5.08
CA PHE A 7 -2.86 9.85 -3.87
C PHE A 7 -1.70 8.89 -3.60
N ILE A 8 -1.09 9.00 -2.43
CA ILE A 8 0.02 8.14 -2.02
C ILE A 8 -0.50 7.11 -1.03
N SER A 9 -0.25 5.83 -1.30
CA SER A 9 -0.54 4.76 -0.35
C SER A 9 0.40 3.57 -0.52
N GLY A 10 0.61 2.81 0.58
CA GLY A 10 1.53 1.69 0.55
C GLY A 10 1.48 0.80 1.78
N PRO A 11 2.42 -0.18 1.89
CA PRO A 11 2.52 -1.06 3.04
C PRO A 11 2.77 -0.32 4.35
N LEU A 12 2.19 -0.84 5.44
CA LEU A 12 2.41 -0.35 6.82
C LEU A 12 3.83 -0.65 7.32
N ALA A 13 4.42 -1.75 6.87
CA ALA A 13 5.77 -2.19 7.23
C ALA A 13 6.50 -2.61 5.95
N PRO A 14 7.00 -1.65 5.14
CA PRO A 14 7.72 -1.97 3.92
C PRO A 14 9.10 -2.55 4.24
N PRO A 15 9.65 -3.44 3.37
CA PRO A 15 11.04 -3.86 3.45
C PRO A 15 12.00 -2.66 3.34
N SER A 16 13.23 -2.83 3.84
CA SER A 16 14.28 -1.81 3.67
C SER A 16 14.53 -1.49 2.20
N GLY A 17 14.68 -0.21 1.88
CA GLY A 17 14.89 0.28 0.51
C GLY A 17 13.63 0.29 -0.38
N TYR A 18 12.49 -0.17 0.13
CA TYR A 18 11.24 -0.24 -0.62
C TYR A 18 10.73 1.14 -1.04
N PHE A 19 10.78 2.10 -0.13
CA PHE A 19 10.34 3.47 -0.38
C PHE A 19 11.23 4.15 -1.43
N GLU A 20 12.53 4.06 -1.28
CA GLU A 20 13.51 4.66 -2.17
C GLU A 20 13.38 4.11 -3.59
N THR A 21 13.18 2.80 -3.72
CA THR A 21 13.08 2.14 -5.02
C THR A 21 11.75 2.42 -5.74
N HIS A 22 10.65 2.41 -5.00
CA HIS A 22 9.31 2.36 -5.62
C HIS A 22 8.53 3.67 -5.51
N TYR A 23 8.92 4.60 -4.63
CA TYR A 23 8.16 5.84 -4.41
C TYR A 23 8.96 7.09 -4.78
N VAL A 24 10.21 7.19 -4.35
CA VAL A 24 11.01 8.41 -4.53
C VAL A 24 11.05 8.90 -5.97
N PRO A 25 11.31 8.09 -7.01
CA PRO A 25 11.32 8.57 -8.39
C PRO A 25 9.99 9.18 -8.84
N HIS A 26 8.87 8.58 -8.43
CA HIS A 26 7.53 9.05 -8.77
C HIS A 26 7.17 10.33 -8.01
N LEU A 27 7.55 10.42 -6.73
CA LEU A 27 7.34 11.60 -5.90
C LEU A 27 8.12 12.79 -6.44
N LEU A 28 9.41 12.64 -6.75
CA LEU A 28 10.22 13.68 -7.35
C LEU A 28 9.63 14.17 -8.67
N SER A 29 9.20 13.27 -9.55
CA SER A 29 8.54 13.64 -10.80
C SER A 29 7.23 14.40 -10.59
N ALA A 30 6.46 14.08 -9.55
CA ALA A 30 5.24 14.80 -9.20
C ALA A 30 5.54 16.19 -8.61
N ILE A 31 6.56 16.29 -7.76
CA ILE A 31 7.06 17.56 -7.20
C ILE A 31 7.49 18.50 -8.31
N ASP A 32 8.31 18.04 -9.24
CA ASP A 32 8.81 18.84 -10.38
C ASP A 32 7.68 19.40 -11.25
N ARG A 33 6.53 18.70 -11.30
CA ARG A 33 5.33 19.13 -12.02
C ARG A 33 4.42 20.03 -11.21
N GLY A 34 4.75 20.32 -9.96
CA GLY A 34 3.93 21.13 -9.06
C GLY A 34 2.59 20.49 -8.68
N HIS A 35 2.56 19.15 -8.59
CA HIS A 35 1.34 18.44 -8.19
C HIS A 35 1.03 18.63 -6.70
N ARG A 36 -0.22 18.42 -6.32
CA ARG A 36 -0.69 18.31 -4.94
C ARG A 36 -0.66 16.86 -4.50
N PHE A 37 -0.71 16.64 -3.18
CA PHE A 37 -0.62 15.32 -2.61
C PHE A 37 -1.74 15.05 -1.62
N VAL A 38 -2.26 13.84 -1.64
CA VAL A 38 -3.21 13.28 -0.68
C VAL A 38 -2.56 12.07 -0.06
N VAL A 39 -2.56 12.00 1.27
CA VAL A 39 -1.93 10.91 2.03
C VAL A 39 -2.76 10.57 3.26
N GLY A 40 -2.75 9.30 3.67
CA GLY A 40 -3.31 8.87 4.94
C GLY A 40 -2.33 9.10 6.10
N PRO A 41 -2.75 8.88 7.35
CA PRO A 41 -1.90 9.01 8.52
C PRO A 41 -1.32 7.66 8.96
N ALA A 42 -1.38 6.64 8.11
CA ALA A 42 -0.93 5.30 8.48
C ALA A 42 0.60 5.23 8.63
N PRO A 43 1.14 4.43 9.56
CA PRO A 43 2.57 4.19 9.61
C PRO A 43 3.07 3.53 8.31
N GLY A 44 4.39 3.52 8.11
CA GLY A 44 5.02 3.00 6.91
C GLY A 44 5.01 4.00 5.76
N ILE A 45 4.55 3.60 4.58
CA ILE A 45 4.68 4.43 3.37
C ILE A 45 4.00 5.80 3.50
N ASP A 46 2.81 5.88 4.06
CA ASP A 46 2.05 7.13 4.14
C ASP A 46 2.84 8.20 4.94
N MET A 47 3.30 7.85 6.13
CA MET A 47 4.08 8.77 6.96
C MET A 47 5.47 9.05 6.38
N THR A 48 6.15 8.04 5.83
CA THR A 48 7.44 8.21 5.16
C THR A 48 7.32 9.16 3.97
N ALA A 49 6.24 9.05 3.20
CA ALA A 49 5.98 9.95 2.08
C ALA A 49 5.69 11.38 2.54
N LEU A 50 4.92 11.56 3.62
CA LEU A 50 4.64 12.87 4.19
C LEU A 50 5.94 13.55 4.63
N ASP A 51 6.80 12.85 5.38
CA ASP A 51 8.10 13.36 5.82
C ASP A 51 9.00 13.69 4.64
N PHE A 52 9.03 12.83 3.63
CA PHE A 52 9.78 13.06 2.40
C PHE A 52 9.31 14.32 1.67
N LEU A 53 8.01 14.49 1.45
CA LEU A 53 7.46 15.69 0.78
C LEU A 53 7.84 16.97 1.52
N ILE A 54 7.71 16.98 2.85
CA ILE A 54 8.11 18.13 3.67
C ILE A 54 9.62 18.39 3.55
N SER A 55 10.46 17.35 3.59
CA SER A 55 11.92 17.47 3.46
C SER A 55 12.35 18.00 2.09
N GLN A 56 11.56 17.71 1.04
CA GLN A 56 11.78 18.25 -0.31
C GLN A 56 11.24 19.68 -0.49
N GLY A 57 10.73 20.29 0.58
CA GLY A 57 10.23 21.68 0.54
C GLY A 57 8.86 21.83 -0.11
N VAL A 58 8.08 20.75 -0.24
CA VAL A 58 6.69 20.86 -0.72
C VAL A 58 5.88 21.67 0.29
N PRO A 59 5.20 22.76 -0.13
CA PRO A 59 4.37 23.54 0.78
C PRO A 59 3.30 22.66 1.45
N THR A 60 3.18 22.73 2.77
CA THR A 60 2.20 21.94 3.53
C THR A 60 0.75 22.19 3.08
N ALA A 61 0.46 23.39 2.57
CA ALA A 61 -0.81 23.73 1.94
C ALA A 61 -1.11 22.92 0.66
N SER A 62 -0.09 22.31 0.05
CA SER A 62 -0.22 21.42 -1.11
C SER A 62 -0.36 19.94 -0.72
N ILE A 63 -0.32 19.63 0.59
CA ILE A 63 -0.44 18.28 1.13
C ILE A 63 -1.71 18.21 1.96
N ALA A 64 -2.64 17.32 1.59
CA ALA A 64 -3.84 17.04 2.36
C ALA A 64 -3.71 15.68 3.06
N VAL A 65 -3.81 15.68 4.39
CA VAL A 65 -3.83 14.46 5.20
C VAL A 65 -5.29 14.10 5.50
N TYR A 66 -5.72 12.94 5.04
CA TYR A 66 -7.06 12.42 5.27
C TYR A 66 -7.07 11.54 6.49
N VAL A 67 -8.00 11.78 7.39
CA VAL A 67 -8.20 11.02 8.63
C VAL A 67 -9.65 10.55 8.72
N ALA A 68 -9.87 9.36 9.27
CA ALA A 68 -11.21 8.93 9.66
C ALA A 68 -11.63 9.63 10.97
N GLU A 69 -12.93 9.68 11.25
CA GLU A 69 -13.50 10.36 12.41
C GLU A 69 -12.84 9.97 13.74
N PHE A 70 -12.48 8.70 13.92
CA PHE A 70 -11.85 8.19 15.15
C PHE A 70 -10.34 8.50 15.27
N GLN A 71 -9.68 8.99 14.22
CA GLN A 71 -8.23 9.23 14.17
C GLN A 71 -7.86 10.62 14.74
N HIS A 72 -8.23 10.87 15.99
CA HIS A 72 -8.06 12.19 16.62
C HIS A 72 -6.59 12.57 16.90
N ALA A 73 -5.74 11.59 17.20
CA ALA A 73 -4.32 11.83 17.47
C ALA A 73 -3.58 12.18 16.18
N GLU A 74 -3.84 11.43 15.15
CA GLU A 74 -3.27 11.61 13.79
C GLU A 74 -3.71 12.94 13.20
N ARG A 75 -4.98 13.32 13.42
CA ARG A 75 -5.51 14.62 13.05
C ARG A 75 -4.69 15.75 13.68
N ARG A 76 -4.50 15.72 15.00
CA ARG A 76 -3.73 16.76 15.72
C ARG A 76 -2.28 16.82 15.25
N ALA A 77 -1.66 15.66 14.98
CA ALA A 77 -0.31 15.59 14.44
C ALA A 77 -0.20 16.28 13.07
N ALA A 78 -1.11 15.98 12.15
CA ALA A 78 -1.13 16.60 10.82
C ALA A 78 -1.41 18.12 10.87
N GLU A 79 -2.33 18.55 11.74
CA GLU A 79 -2.60 19.98 12.00
C GLU A 79 -1.35 20.70 12.53
N SER A 80 -0.58 20.06 13.43
CA SER A 80 0.66 20.65 13.98
C SER A 80 1.77 20.81 12.96
N LEU A 81 1.77 19.99 11.89
CA LEU A 81 2.68 20.12 10.75
C LEU A 81 2.24 21.22 9.77
N GLY A 82 1.08 21.81 9.96
CA GLY A 82 0.51 22.83 9.07
C GLY A 82 -0.07 22.25 7.77
N CYS A 83 -0.32 20.96 7.71
CA CYS A 83 -0.98 20.31 6.57
C CYS A 83 -2.48 20.60 6.56
N LYS A 84 -3.08 20.59 5.37
CA LYS A 84 -4.54 20.56 5.26
C LYS A 84 -5.04 19.23 5.80
N VAL A 85 -5.97 19.23 6.73
CA VAL A 85 -6.61 18.01 7.26
C VAL A 85 -8.03 17.88 6.72
N CYS A 86 -8.35 16.69 6.18
CA CYS A 86 -9.69 16.31 5.73
C CYS A 86 -10.18 15.16 6.62
N VAL A 87 -11.31 15.35 7.31
CA VAL A 87 -11.93 14.29 8.12
C VAL A 87 -13.01 13.63 7.26
N GLU A 88 -12.84 12.37 6.93
CA GLU A 88 -13.68 11.64 5.97
C GLU A 88 -14.00 10.23 6.46
N GLY A 89 -15.28 9.98 6.69
CA GLY A 89 -15.85 8.70 7.02
C GLY A 89 -15.56 8.16 8.43
N ALA A 90 -16.36 7.20 8.84
CA ALA A 90 -16.24 6.54 10.13
C ALA A 90 -15.19 5.40 10.13
N THR A 91 -14.73 4.98 8.96
CA THR A 91 -13.78 3.88 8.77
C THR A 91 -12.59 4.29 7.92
N THR A 92 -11.49 3.54 8.02
CA THR A 92 -10.33 3.72 7.14
C THR A 92 -10.66 3.45 5.67
N GLY A 93 -11.61 2.55 5.40
CA GLY A 93 -12.05 2.25 4.05
C GLY A 93 -12.81 3.39 3.39
N GLU A 94 -13.67 4.09 4.14
CA GLU A 94 -14.38 5.28 3.67
C GLU A 94 -13.43 6.45 3.45
N ARG A 95 -12.49 6.67 4.37
CA ARG A 95 -11.39 7.63 4.21
C ARG A 95 -10.60 7.37 2.91
N ASP A 96 -10.19 6.12 2.67
CA ASP A 96 -9.42 5.75 1.49
C ASP A 96 -10.25 5.93 0.19
N ALA A 97 -11.56 5.68 0.25
CA ALA A 97 -12.46 5.96 -0.86
C ALA A 97 -12.54 7.47 -1.17
N ALA A 98 -12.58 8.32 -0.12
CA ALA A 98 -12.56 9.77 -0.30
C ALA A 98 -11.23 10.24 -0.91
N MET A 99 -10.10 9.71 -0.46
CA MET A 99 -8.79 10.02 -1.06
C MET A 99 -8.72 9.63 -2.55
N THR A 100 -9.28 8.47 -2.91
CA THR A 100 -9.37 8.05 -4.32
C THR A 100 -10.24 8.99 -5.14
N ARG A 101 -11.39 9.41 -4.61
CA ARG A 101 -12.32 10.35 -5.26
C ARG A 101 -11.70 11.73 -5.50
N ASP A 102 -10.96 12.22 -4.51
CA ASP A 102 -10.47 13.60 -4.47
C ASP A 102 -9.06 13.76 -5.07
N SER A 103 -8.57 12.73 -5.76
CA SER A 103 -7.27 12.70 -6.43
C SER A 103 -7.38 12.25 -7.88
N ASP A 104 -6.40 12.66 -8.71
CA ASP A 104 -6.37 12.38 -10.15
C ASP A 104 -5.69 11.05 -10.50
N TYR A 105 -4.72 10.63 -9.69
CA TYR A 105 -3.94 9.41 -9.92
C TYR A 105 -3.26 8.91 -8.64
N ASP A 106 -2.73 7.69 -8.70
CA ASP A 106 -2.10 7.04 -7.58
C ASP A 106 -0.56 6.97 -7.74
N ILE A 107 0.15 7.18 -6.63
CA ILE A 107 1.53 6.76 -6.41
C ILE A 107 1.47 5.66 -5.36
N LEU A 108 1.35 4.42 -5.80
CA LEU A 108 1.19 3.27 -4.91
C LEU A 108 1.90 2.03 -5.44
N ARG A 109 2.31 1.19 -4.51
CA ARG A 109 2.74 -0.17 -4.78
C ARG A 109 2.38 -1.06 -3.60
N TYR A 110 1.92 -2.24 -3.87
CA TYR A 110 1.73 -3.31 -2.89
C TYR A 110 2.52 -4.54 -3.31
N MET A 111 2.87 -5.38 -2.35
CA MET A 111 3.58 -6.62 -2.61
C MET A 111 2.69 -7.55 -3.44
N THR A 112 3.28 -8.19 -4.43
CA THR A 112 2.63 -9.33 -5.10
C THR A 112 2.42 -10.46 -4.09
N PRO A 113 1.52 -11.44 -4.35
CA PRO A 113 1.34 -12.58 -3.46
C PRO A 113 2.64 -13.34 -3.18
N LEU A 114 3.54 -13.46 -4.16
CA LEU A 114 4.84 -14.11 -3.99
C LEU A 114 5.77 -13.27 -3.10
N GLU A 115 5.92 -11.98 -3.37
CA GLU A 115 6.71 -11.07 -2.53
C GLU A 115 6.20 -11.04 -1.08
N ALA A 116 4.89 -11.02 -0.90
CA ALA A 116 4.28 -11.01 0.42
C ALA A 116 4.52 -12.35 1.17
N ARG A 117 4.48 -13.47 0.45
CA ARG A 117 4.79 -14.79 1.01
C ARG A 117 6.26 -14.86 1.45
N ASP A 118 7.17 -14.42 0.61
CA ASP A 118 8.61 -14.41 0.92
C ASP A 118 8.91 -13.47 2.10
N PHE A 119 8.23 -12.32 2.17
CA PHE A 119 8.44 -11.34 3.23
C PHE A 119 7.84 -11.75 4.58
N TYR A 120 6.60 -12.27 4.57
CA TYR A 120 5.90 -12.64 5.80
C TYR A 120 6.14 -14.09 6.26
N GLY A 121 6.70 -14.94 5.39
CA GLY A 121 6.95 -16.35 5.71
C GLY A 121 5.68 -17.03 6.27
N ASP A 122 5.80 -17.70 7.41
CA ASP A 122 4.69 -18.41 8.07
C ASP A 122 3.53 -17.50 8.52
N ALA A 123 3.78 -16.20 8.63
CA ALA A 123 2.75 -15.21 8.95
C ALA A 123 1.93 -14.76 7.73
N TYR A 124 2.33 -15.16 6.51
CA TYR A 124 1.59 -14.81 5.31
C TYR A 124 0.15 -15.33 5.35
N ARG A 125 -0.77 -14.48 4.95
CA ARG A 125 -2.19 -14.84 4.73
C ARG A 125 -2.66 -14.18 3.43
N PRO A 126 -3.28 -14.95 2.51
CA PRO A 126 -3.86 -14.40 1.29
C PRO A 126 -4.90 -13.33 1.61
N ARG A 127 -4.66 -12.11 1.17
CA ARG A 127 -5.62 -11.01 1.36
C ARG A 127 -5.36 -9.89 0.38
N ILE A 128 -6.40 -9.18 0.02
CA ILE A 128 -6.28 -7.89 -0.66
C ILE A 128 -5.85 -6.83 0.35
N SER A 129 -4.69 -6.22 0.16
CA SER A 129 -4.22 -5.13 1.02
C SER A 129 -5.07 -3.87 0.83
N ASN A 130 -5.02 -2.94 1.81
CA ASN A 130 -5.71 -1.65 1.64
C ASN A 130 -5.15 -0.85 0.46
N THR A 131 -3.84 -0.91 0.23
CA THR A 131 -3.21 -0.29 -0.93
C THR A 131 -3.73 -0.88 -2.25
N GLU A 132 -3.87 -2.22 -2.34
CA GLU A 132 -4.47 -2.86 -3.51
C GLU A 132 -5.94 -2.47 -3.68
N LYS A 133 -6.71 -2.35 -2.59
CA LYS A 133 -8.09 -1.85 -2.65
C LYS A 133 -8.17 -0.43 -3.22
N ASN A 134 -7.20 0.43 -2.93
CA ASN A 134 -7.17 1.79 -3.46
C ASN A 134 -6.98 1.78 -4.98
N GLU A 135 -6.05 0.98 -5.49
CA GLU A 135 -5.89 0.78 -6.94
C GLU A 135 -7.17 0.21 -7.59
N ARG A 136 -7.78 -0.79 -6.94
CA ARG A 136 -9.01 -1.40 -7.40
C ARG A 136 -10.18 -0.43 -7.47
N ARG A 137 -10.32 0.46 -6.46
CA ARG A 137 -11.31 1.55 -6.49
C ARG A 137 -11.10 2.45 -7.70
N ARG A 138 -9.86 2.88 -7.94
CA ARG A 138 -9.51 3.73 -9.09
C ARG A 138 -9.85 3.07 -10.42
N LYS A 139 -9.68 1.76 -10.51
CA LYS A 139 -9.95 0.95 -11.71
C LYS A 139 -11.37 0.37 -11.75
N GLU A 140 -12.23 0.71 -10.80
CA GLU A 140 -13.60 0.18 -10.67
C GLU A 140 -13.67 -1.35 -10.63
N LEU A 141 -12.67 -1.98 -10.00
CA LEU A 141 -12.57 -3.44 -9.86
C LEU A 141 -13.16 -3.93 -8.53
N PRO A 142 -13.59 -5.21 -8.43
CA PRO A 142 -14.09 -5.79 -7.19
C PRO A 142 -13.06 -5.73 -6.05
N LEU A 143 -13.48 -5.33 -4.85
CA LEU A 143 -12.60 -5.15 -3.70
C LEU A 143 -12.36 -6.44 -2.88
N HIS A 144 -13.04 -7.54 -3.19
CA HIS A 144 -13.08 -8.74 -2.37
C HIS A 144 -12.52 -9.99 -3.04
N SER A 145 -12.12 -9.91 -4.31
CA SER A 145 -11.56 -11.03 -5.06
C SER A 145 -10.28 -10.65 -5.80
N ASN A 146 -9.27 -11.52 -5.72
CA ASN A 146 -8.02 -11.36 -6.47
C ASN A 146 -7.58 -12.73 -7.03
N PRO A 147 -7.78 -12.98 -8.34
CA PRO A 147 -7.37 -14.24 -8.97
C PRO A 147 -5.88 -14.59 -8.79
N ALA A 148 -5.01 -13.58 -8.59
CA ALA A 148 -3.59 -13.81 -8.36
C ALA A 148 -3.32 -14.52 -7.03
N PHE A 149 -4.12 -14.27 -5.98
CA PHE A 149 -4.01 -15.02 -4.72
C PHE A 149 -4.37 -16.48 -4.91
N GLU A 150 -5.47 -16.77 -5.60
CA GLU A 150 -5.88 -18.14 -5.89
C GLU A 150 -4.84 -18.89 -6.73
N ALA A 151 -4.22 -18.21 -7.69
CA ALA A 151 -3.16 -18.79 -8.50
C ALA A 151 -1.89 -19.06 -7.69
N ALA A 152 -1.48 -18.13 -6.83
CA ALA A 152 -0.31 -18.27 -5.96
C ALA A 152 -0.50 -19.40 -4.92
N ASP A 153 -1.70 -19.51 -4.34
CA ASP A 153 -2.00 -20.58 -3.39
C ASP A 153 -2.05 -21.94 -4.06
N ARG A 154 -2.66 -22.06 -5.24
CA ARG A 154 -2.63 -23.30 -6.03
C ARG A 154 -1.21 -23.73 -6.39
N ALA A 155 -0.33 -22.78 -6.76
CA ALA A 155 1.07 -23.07 -7.08
C ALA A 155 1.84 -23.57 -5.83
N SER A 156 1.58 -22.97 -4.66
CA SER A 156 2.18 -23.41 -3.39
C SER A 156 1.72 -24.81 -2.99
N ASP A 157 0.43 -25.07 -3.04
CA ASP A 157 -0.14 -26.39 -2.72
C ASP A 157 0.38 -27.49 -3.66
N TRP A 158 0.62 -27.13 -4.92
CA TRP A 158 1.22 -28.06 -5.89
C TRP A 158 2.67 -28.34 -5.52
N GLY A 159 3.46 -27.31 -5.21
CA GLY A 159 4.85 -27.44 -4.78
C GLY A 159 5.00 -28.29 -3.52
N GLU A 160 4.18 -28.06 -2.50
CA GLU A 160 4.18 -28.85 -1.27
C GLU A 160 3.79 -30.31 -1.50
N ARG A 161 2.80 -30.55 -2.37
CA ARG A 161 2.40 -31.93 -2.73
C ARG A 161 3.50 -32.66 -3.46
N MET A 162 4.18 -32.01 -4.42
CA MET A 162 5.31 -32.58 -5.15
C MET A 162 6.48 -32.88 -4.23
N THR A 163 6.82 -31.97 -3.31
CA THR A 163 7.89 -32.19 -2.33
C THR A 163 7.57 -33.39 -1.42
N ARG A 164 6.34 -33.51 -0.91
CA ARG A 164 5.92 -34.66 -0.09
C ARG A 164 6.00 -35.97 -0.89
N GLN A 165 5.64 -35.95 -2.17
CA GLN A 165 5.64 -37.15 -3.02
C GLN A 165 7.07 -37.59 -3.30
N ILE A 166 8.00 -36.66 -3.61
CA ILE A 166 9.41 -36.95 -3.83
C ILE A 166 10.07 -37.44 -2.54
N MET A 167 9.89 -36.75 -1.43
CA MET A 167 10.48 -37.13 -0.14
C MET A 167 9.86 -38.43 0.41
N GLY A 168 8.55 -38.63 0.25
CA GLY A 168 7.88 -39.87 0.64
C GLY A 168 8.29 -41.09 -0.19
N GLY A 169 8.69 -40.92 -1.45
CA GLY A 169 9.33 -41.97 -2.28
C GLY A 169 10.72 -42.33 -1.77
N PHE A 170 11.53 -41.32 -1.43
CA PHE A 170 12.91 -41.53 -0.95
C PHE A 170 12.97 -42.33 0.36
N PHE A 171 12.00 -42.15 1.26
CA PHE A 171 11.94 -42.89 2.53
C PHE A 171 11.40 -44.32 2.39
N ARG A 172 10.69 -44.65 1.31
CA ARG A 172 10.24 -46.04 1.06
C ARG A 172 11.37 -46.94 0.53
N ASP A 173 12.28 -46.36 -0.26
CA ASP A 173 13.39 -47.13 -0.87
C ASP A 173 14.56 -47.37 0.08
N ILE A 174 14.61 -46.68 1.24
CA ILE A 174 15.65 -46.89 2.26
C ILE A 174 15.27 -48.01 3.25
N ASN A 175 14.01 -48.42 3.30
CA ASN A 175 13.50 -49.45 4.21
C ASN A 175 13.05 -50.76 3.47
N ALA A 176 13.41 -50.94 2.24
CA ALA A 176 13.23 -52.17 1.46
C ALA A 176 14.56 -52.86 1.23
#